data_a4ecea54e2f8e5e5e3a199b2a90f2e56
#
_entry.id   a4ecea54e2f8e5e5e3a199b2a90f2e56
#
_cell.length_a   1.000
_cell.length_b   1.000
_cell.length_c   1.000
_cell.angle_alpha   90.00
_cell.angle_beta   90.00
_cell.angle_gamma   90.00
#
_symmetry.space_group_name_H-M   'P 1'
#
loop_
_entity.id
_entity.type
_entity.pdbx_description
1 polymer ?
#
loop_
_entity_poly.entity_id
_entity_poly.type
_entity_poly.pdbx_seq_one_letter_code
_entity_poly.pdbx_strand_id
1 'polypeptide(L)' 'SAIRRVRRVVKQTAVNRIRKSKYRAAVKKMDDLIKSGEKEKIKAFFANFQSILMQVAKTGTINKKTASRKISKISKKISN' A
#
# COMPACT_ATOMS: atom_id res chain seq x y z
N SER A 1 -12.81 -11.40 -29.42
CA SER A 1 -12.64 -12.85 -29.35
C SER A 1 -12.31 -13.28 -27.92
N ALA A 2 -12.58 -14.53 -27.60
CA ALA A 2 -12.36 -15.12 -26.27
C ALA A 2 -10.88 -15.06 -25.87
N ILE A 3 -9.96 -15.21 -26.81
CA ILE A 3 -8.52 -15.20 -26.55
C ILE A 3 -8.06 -13.80 -26.07
N ARG A 4 -8.60 -12.73 -26.67
CA ARG A 4 -8.27 -11.38 -26.22
C ARG A 4 -8.76 -11.09 -24.81
N ARG A 5 -9.96 -11.59 -24.46
CA ARG A 5 -10.51 -11.45 -23.10
C ARG A 5 -9.63 -12.17 -22.07
N VAL A 6 -9.17 -13.38 -22.37
CA VAL A 6 -8.31 -14.16 -21.48
C VAL A 6 -6.97 -13.43 -21.24
N ARG A 7 -6.35 -12.88 -22.27
CA ARG A 7 -5.11 -12.10 -22.15
C ARG A 7 -5.30 -10.87 -21.26
N ARG A 8 -6.42 -10.15 -21.43
CA ARG A 8 -6.75 -8.98 -20.63
C ARG A 8 -6.87 -9.33 -19.14
N VAL A 9 -7.58 -10.41 -18.83
CA VAL A 9 -7.78 -10.87 -17.45
C VAL A 9 -6.46 -11.26 -16.81
N VAL A 10 -5.61 -12.00 -17.51
CA VAL A 10 -4.28 -12.41 -17.02
C VAL A 10 -3.40 -11.19 -16.74
N LYS A 11 -3.36 -10.23 -17.65
CA LYS A 11 -2.58 -9.00 -17.49
C LYS A 11 -3.04 -8.21 -16.26
N GLN A 12 -4.35 -8.05 -16.10
CA GLN A 12 -4.93 -7.31 -14.99
C GLN A 12 -4.67 -8.00 -13.65
N THR A 13 -4.75 -9.32 -13.60
CA THR A 13 -4.44 -10.11 -12.41
C THR A 13 -2.98 -9.94 -12.00
N ALA A 14 -2.04 -9.97 -12.96
CA ALA A 14 -0.62 -9.76 -12.69
C ALA A 14 -0.35 -8.36 -12.13
N VAL A 15 -0.96 -7.32 -12.71
CA VAL A 15 -0.82 -5.94 -12.25
C VAL A 15 -1.38 -5.79 -10.84
N ASN A 16 -2.54 -6.37 -10.55
CA ASN A 16 -3.14 -6.32 -9.22
C ASN A 16 -2.27 -7.03 -8.18
N ARG A 17 -1.64 -8.13 -8.55
CA ARG A 17 -0.73 -8.88 -7.69
C ARG A 17 0.48 -8.00 -7.30
N ILE A 18 1.07 -7.31 -8.28
CA ILE A 18 2.19 -6.40 -8.05
C ILE A 18 1.78 -5.26 -7.11
N ARG A 19 0.60 -4.68 -7.31
CA ARG A 19 0.06 -3.60 -6.47
C ARG A 19 -0.17 -4.07 -5.03
N LYS A 20 -0.75 -5.24 -4.85
CA LYS A 20 -0.95 -5.85 -3.53
C LYS A 20 0.38 -6.13 -2.84
N SER A 21 1.38 -6.60 -3.59
CA SER A 21 2.72 -6.84 -3.05
C SER A 21 3.36 -5.54 -2.56
N LYS A 22 3.25 -4.46 -3.33
CA LYS A 22 3.74 -3.14 -2.94
C LYS A 22 3.06 -2.65 -1.66
N TYR A 23 1.75 -2.82 -1.57
CA TYR A 23 0.97 -2.46 -0.39
C TYR A 23 1.45 -3.20 0.85
N ARG A 24 1.56 -4.52 0.74
CA ARG A 24 2.03 -5.37 1.85
C ARG A 24 3.46 -5.03 2.27
N ALA A 25 4.34 -4.82 1.30
CA ALA A 25 5.72 -4.45 1.57
C ALA A 25 5.81 -3.10 2.28
N ALA A 26 5.01 -2.12 1.86
CA ALA A 26 4.96 -0.81 2.49
C ALA A 26 4.48 -0.90 3.94
N VAL A 27 3.42 -1.66 4.19
CA VAL A 27 2.88 -1.87 5.55
C VAL A 27 3.92 -2.55 6.44
N LYS A 28 4.56 -3.60 5.95
CA LYS A 28 5.59 -4.33 6.69
C LYS A 28 6.78 -3.43 7.02
N LYS A 29 7.26 -2.69 6.04
CA LYS A 29 8.39 -1.76 6.25
C LYS A 29 8.04 -0.70 7.28
N MET A 30 6.82 -0.17 7.23
CA MET A 30 6.35 0.82 8.21
C MET A 30 6.31 0.24 9.62
N ASP A 31 5.77 -0.97 9.78
CA ASP A 31 5.72 -1.66 11.07
C ASP A 31 7.12 -1.91 11.61
N ASP A 32 8.05 -2.36 10.76
CA ASP A 32 9.44 -2.59 11.15
C ASP A 32 10.12 -1.30 11.62
N LEU A 33 9.89 -0.19 10.94
CA LEU A 33 10.43 1.10 11.33
C LEU A 33 9.86 1.57 12.67
N ILE A 34 8.57 1.36 12.90
CA ILE A 34 7.93 1.70 14.16
C ILE A 34 8.54 0.87 15.31
N LYS A 35 8.77 -0.42 15.08
CA LYS A 35 9.41 -1.30 16.05
C LYS A 35 10.84 -0.88 16.37
N SER A 36 11.58 -0.41 15.35
CA SER A 36 12.95 0.04 15.54
C SER A 36 13.06 1.38 16.29
N GLY A 37 11.97 2.16 16.31
CA GLY A 37 11.92 3.42 17.02
C GLY A 37 12.67 4.59 16.38
N GLU A 38 13.09 4.45 15.14
CA GLU A 38 13.82 5.50 14.41
C GLU A 38 12.84 6.56 13.86
N LYS A 39 12.52 7.55 14.68
CA LYS A 39 11.50 8.56 14.36
C LYS A 39 11.74 9.30 13.05
N GLU A 40 13.00 9.65 12.75
CA GLU A 40 13.33 10.36 11.52
C GLU A 40 13.03 9.52 10.28
N LYS A 41 13.43 8.26 10.28
CA LYS A 41 13.16 7.30 9.21
C LYS A 41 11.67 7.02 9.07
N ILE A 42 10.97 6.93 10.19
CA ILE A 42 9.52 6.73 10.22
C ILE A 42 8.81 7.88 9.50
N LYS A 43 9.14 9.12 9.84
CA LYS A 43 8.54 10.30 9.21
C LYS A 43 8.84 10.39 7.72
N ALA A 44 10.10 10.12 7.34
CA ALA A 44 10.50 10.14 5.93
C ALA A 44 9.76 9.08 5.12
N PHE A 45 9.67 7.86 5.64
CA PHE A 45 8.97 6.79 4.95
C PHE A 45 7.45 6.97 4.98
N PHE A 46 6.91 7.63 6.00
CA PHE A 46 5.45 7.82 6.12
C PHE A 46 4.86 8.55 4.92
N ALA A 47 5.57 9.54 4.38
CA ALA A 47 5.13 10.24 3.18
C ALA A 47 5.04 9.27 1.98
N ASN A 48 6.05 8.43 1.78
CA ASN A 48 6.04 7.40 0.74
C ASN A 48 4.94 6.36 0.99
N PHE A 49 4.75 5.96 2.25
CA PHE A 49 3.72 5.03 2.65
C PHE A 49 2.33 5.52 2.27
N GLN A 50 2.01 6.78 2.57
CA GLN A 50 0.75 7.39 2.18
C GLN A 50 0.58 7.39 0.67
N SER A 51 1.61 7.78 -0.06
CA SER A 51 1.58 7.83 -1.53
C SER A 51 1.30 6.45 -2.12
N ILE A 52 2.00 5.42 -1.64
CA ILE A 52 1.82 4.03 -2.12
C ILE A 52 0.39 3.56 -1.87
N LEU A 53 -0.13 3.78 -0.65
CA LEU A 53 -1.48 3.36 -0.29
C LEU A 53 -2.54 4.09 -1.12
N MET A 54 -2.38 5.38 -1.34
CA MET A 54 -3.31 6.16 -2.13
C MET A 54 -3.29 5.74 -3.60
N GLN A 55 -2.12 5.44 -4.16
CA GLN A 55 -2.00 4.94 -5.53
C GLN A 55 -2.70 3.59 -5.70
N VAL A 56 -2.49 2.68 -4.76
CA VAL A 56 -3.12 1.35 -4.79
C VAL A 56 -4.64 1.47 -4.64
N ALA A 57 -5.10 2.37 -3.79
CA ALA A 57 -6.53 2.64 -3.60
C ALA A 57 -7.15 3.28 -4.85
N LYS A 58 -6.43 4.22 -5.48
CA LYS A 58 -6.89 4.90 -6.69
C LYS A 58 -7.13 3.93 -7.84
N THR A 59 -6.33 2.88 -7.93
CA THR A 59 -6.47 1.86 -8.98
C THR A 59 -7.55 0.82 -8.67
N GLY A 60 -8.18 0.90 -7.49
CA GLY A 60 -9.26 -0.01 -7.10
C GLY A 60 -8.80 -1.34 -6.55
N THR A 61 -7.49 -1.54 -6.37
CA THR A 61 -6.93 -2.79 -5.82
C THR A 61 -7.32 -2.97 -4.35
N ILE A 62 -7.36 -1.87 -3.59
CA ILE A 62 -7.89 -1.84 -2.22
C ILE A 62 -8.92 -0.72 -2.11
N ASN A 63 -9.80 -0.84 -1.10
CA ASN A 63 -10.80 0.19 -0.84
C ASN A 63 -10.14 1.45 -0.27
N LYS A 64 -10.57 2.63 -0.71
CA LYS A 64 -10.07 3.91 -0.20
C LYS A 64 -10.26 4.03 1.31
N LYS A 65 -11.36 3.51 1.84
CA LYS A 65 -11.62 3.48 3.28
C LYS A 65 -10.58 2.66 4.02
N THR A 66 -10.19 1.51 3.46
CA THR A 66 -9.14 0.64 4.04
C THR A 66 -7.81 1.37 4.07
N ALA A 67 -7.44 2.03 2.98
CA ALA A 67 -6.20 2.82 2.90
C ALA A 67 -6.20 3.95 3.94
N SER A 68 -7.27 4.71 4.02
CA SER A 68 -7.42 5.80 4.99
C SER A 68 -7.31 5.32 6.44
N ARG A 69 -7.97 4.21 6.76
CA ARG A 69 -7.90 3.61 8.11
C ARG A 69 -6.48 3.18 8.45
N LYS A 70 -5.78 2.58 7.50
CA LYS A 70 -4.40 2.13 7.71
C LYS A 70 -3.48 3.32 7.96
N ILE A 71 -3.59 4.36 7.16
CA ILE A 71 -2.83 5.59 7.30
C ILE A 71 -3.12 6.23 8.67
N SER A 72 -4.39 6.30 9.07
CA SER A 72 -4.80 6.86 10.36
C SER A 72 -4.22 6.10 11.54
N LYS A 73 -4.26 4.75 11.50
CA LYS A 73 -3.66 3.90 12.54
C LYS A 73 -2.17 4.15 12.68
N ILE A 74 -1.46 4.19 11.57
CA ILE A 74 -0.01 4.41 11.56
C ILE A 74 0.31 5.81 12.07
N SER A 75 -0.46 6.81 11.64
CA SER A 75 -0.31 8.19 12.10
C SER A 75 -0.42 8.30 13.62
N LYS A 76 -1.39 7.62 14.22
CA LYS A 76 -1.56 7.59 15.68
C LYS A 76 -0.37 6.94 16.37
N LYS A 77 0.15 5.85 15.82
CA LYS A 77 1.33 5.17 16.37
C LYS A 77 2.56 6.07 16.33
N ILE A 78 2.72 6.84 15.27
CA ILE A 78 3.85 7.77 15.10
C ILE A 78 3.74 8.93 16.08
N SER A 79 2.53 9.45 16.30
CA SER A 79 2.28 10.58 17.20
C SER A 79 2.56 10.24 18.66
N ASN A 80 2.40 8.99 19.03
CA ASN A 80 2.67 8.51 20.37
C ASN A 80 4.12 8.07 20.51
#